data_b51b9fc4821061ab20a8c8640ef97a51
#
_entry.id   b51b9fc4821061ab20a8c8640ef97a51
#
_cell.length_a   1.000
_cell.length_b   1.000
_cell.length_c   1.000
_cell.angle_alpha   90.00
_cell.angle_beta   90.00
_cell.angle_gamma   90.00
#
_symmetry.space_group_name_H-M   'P 1'
#
loop_
_entity.id
_entity.type
_entity.pdbx_description
1 polymer ?
#
loop_
_entity_poly.entity_id
_entity_poly.type
_entity_poly.pdbx_seq_one_letter_code
_entity_poly.pdbx_strand_id
1 'polypeptide(L)'
;MESSLEKVSSQLIKEYAKLRKAGYRIVGRHSAVKICHWTKSVLRGGKNCYKGWYGIRSHRCLQMTPTLQYCNMMCIFCWRHHTINRVEGYAGGWDKPEDILDGLIREQRQLLSGFKGNPRVDRRLFEEAMEPKHMAISLDGEPTIYPYLADLIKLARNRGMTTFLVTNGTNPARLKELIEADAEPTNLYISLYGPDIATHKAICRPLIPDSWERLMESLKIMKDYQRSRKVIRLIMVKGYTIKEPEKYAKLIRLADPDFVELKGYMHVGESQKRLKREAMPSLDEIRAFAEKLGSLIGYEYLAEDYPSRVSLLANPSSKYYDEVRMRIARLSDSQSAS
;
A
#
# COMPACT_ATOMS: atom_id res chain seq x y z
N MET A 1 33.76 -1.68 -25.56
CA MET A 1 32.59 -2.45 -25.09
C MET A 1 32.37 -2.10 -23.62
N GLU A 2 31.31 -1.37 -23.31
CA GLU A 2 30.91 -1.11 -21.90
C GLU A 2 30.67 -2.44 -21.17
N SER A 3 31.21 -2.59 -19.98
CA SER A 3 30.98 -3.77 -19.16
C SER A 3 29.47 -3.87 -18.77
N SER A 4 29.01 -5.08 -18.50
CA SER A 4 27.60 -5.28 -18.09
C SER A 4 27.23 -4.48 -16.83
N LEU A 5 28.20 -4.25 -15.95
CA LEU A 5 28.06 -3.46 -14.73
C LEU A 5 27.90 -1.96 -15.02
N GLU A 6 28.63 -1.41 -15.99
CA GLU A 6 28.51 0.00 -16.41
C GLU A 6 27.16 0.28 -17.07
N LYS A 7 26.64 -0.67 -17.86
CA LYS A 7 25.30 -0.57 -18.46
C LYS A 7 24.20 -0.58 -17.40
N VAL A 8 24.29 -1.45 -16.39
CA VAL A 8 23.34 -1.49 -15.27
C VAL A 8 23.40 -0.20 -14.47
N SER A 9 24.60 0.34 -14.22
CA SER A 9 24.78 1.62 -13.50
C SER A 9 24.17 2.78 -14.27
N SER A 10 24.41 2.90 -15.57
CA SER A 10 23.85 3.97 -16.40
C SER A 10 22.32 3.90 -16.53
N GLN A 11 21.76 2.71 -16.61
CA GLN A 11 20.32 2.50 -16.61
C GLN A 11 19.67 2.88 -15.27
N LEU A 12 20.31 2.52 -14.16
CA LEU A 12 19.85 2.89 -12.80
C LEU A 12 19.81 4.42 -12.62
N ILE A 13 20.85 5.11 -13.08
CA ILE A 13 20.93 6.58 -13.03
C ILE A 13 19.77 7.21 -13.81
N LYS A 14 19.51 6.71 -15.03
CA LYS A 14 18.39 7.19 -15.87
C LYS A 14 17.05 6.98 -15.21
N GLU A 15 16.83 5.80 -14.60
CA GLU A 15 15.57 5.50 -13.90
C GLU A 15 15.40 6.37 -12.64
N TYR A 16 16.46 6.58 -11.87
CA TYR A 16 16.42 7.47 -10.71
C TYR A 16 16.12 8.92 -11.12
N ALA A 17 16.62 9.38 -12.25
CA ALA A 17 16.28 10.69 -12.78
C ALA A 17 14.78 10.81 -13.14
N LYS A 18 14.18 9.77 -13.73
CA LYS A 18 12.73 9.71 -13.99
C LYS A 18 11.91 9.72 -12.69
N LEU A 19 12.32 8.95 -11.70
CA LEU A 19 11.65 8.89 -10.40
C LEU A 19 11.70 10.25 -9.70
N ARG A 20 12.84 10.95 -9.73
CA ARG A 20 12.96 12.31 -9.18
C ARG A 20 12.01 13.29 -9.87
N LYS A 21 11.91 13.25 -11.21
CA LYS A 21 10.92 14.04 -11.98
C LYS A 21 9.48 13.69 -11.58
N ALA A 22 9.21 12.42 -11.25
CA ALA A 22 7.91 11.97 -10.74
C ALA A 22 7.65 12.33 -9.27
N GLY A 23 8.55 13.07 -8.62
CA GLY A 23 8.40 13.58 -7.26
C GLY A 23 8.88 12.64 -6.15
N TYR A 24 9.69 11.63 -6.50
CA TYR A 24 10.36 10.79 -5.51
C TYR A 24 11.62 11.49 -4.99
N ARG A 25 11.90 11.28 -3.71
CA ARG A 25 13.21 11.53 -3.11
C ARG A 25 13.80 10.20 -2.68
N ILE A 26 15.00 9.92 -3.20
CA ILE A 26 15.72 8.68 -2.93
C ILE A 26 16.54 8.89 -1.68
N VAL A 27 16.49 7.92 -0.77
CA VAL A 27 17.23 7.90 0.49
C VAL A 27 18.12 6.67 0.48
N GLY A 28 19.41 6.88 0.75
CA GLY A 28 20.39 5.81 0.64
C GLY A 28 20.41 5.19 -0.76
N ARG A 29 20.53 3.88 -0.83
CA ARG A 29 20.72 3.12 -2.06
C ARG A 29 19.42 2.56 -2.64
N HIS A 30 18.41 2.29 -1.81
CA HIS A 30 17.23 1.50 -2.19
C HIS A 30 15.92 1.97 -1.55
N SER A 31 15.92 3.09 -0.85
CA SER A 31 14.72 3.63 -0.20
C SER A 31 14.26 4.92 -0.85
N ALA A 32 12.99 5.24 -0.71
CA ALA A 32 12.44 6.49 -1.25
C ALA A 32 11.20 6.95 -0.48
N VAL A 33 10.97 8.27 -0.54
CA VAL A 33 9.75 8.93 -0.08
C VAL A 33 9.14 9.74 -1.21
N LYS A 34 7.82 9.90 -1.16
CA LYS A 34 7.07 10.78 -2.06
C LYS A 34 5.87 11.34 -1.30
N ILE A 35 5.59 12.64 -1.44
CA ILE A 35 4.38 13.21 -0.86
C ILE A 35 3.15 12.61 -1.54
N CYS A 36 2.31 11.98 -0.73
CA CYS A 36 1.06 11.40 -1.16
C CYS A 36 0.12 12.47 -1.77
N HIS A 37 -0.70 12.05 -2.74
CA HIS A 37 -1.74 12.92 -3.31
C HIS A 37 -2.63 13.53 -2.22
N TRP A 38 -3.06 12.72 -1.26
CA TRP A 38 -3.96 13.12 -0.18
C TRP A 38 -3.30 14.07 0.83
N THR A 39 -1.99 13.94 1.08
CA THR A 39 -1.23 14.95 1.84
C THR A 39 -1.32 16.31 1.17
N LYS A 40 -1.11 16.36 -0.15
CA LYS A 40 -1.22 17.58 -0.94
C LYS A 40 -2.65 18.15 -0.95
N SER A 41 -3.65 17.27 -0.99
CA SER A 41 -5.07 17.63 -0.95
C SER A 41 -5.40 18.33 0.36
N VAL A 42 -5.14 17.67 1.50
CA VAL A 42 -5.45 18.19 2.83
C VAL A 42 -4.75 19.51 3.11
N LEU A 43 -3.46 19.64 2.77
CA LEU A 43 -2.72 20.88 2.96
C LEU A 43 -3.32 22.07 2.21
N ARG A 44 -4.10 21.84 1.15
CA ARG A 44 -4.79 22.85 0.35
C ARG A 44 -6.28 22.97 0.66
N GLY A 45 -6.73 22.48 1.82
CA GLY A 45 -8.13 22.51 2.23
C GLY A 45 -9.02 21.45 1.57
N GLY A 46 -8.43 20.44 0.90
CA GLY A 46 -9.18 19.36 0.28
C GLY A 46 -9.37 18.15 1.20
N LYS A 47 -9.93 17.07 0.64
CA LYS A 47 -10.31 15.86 1.36
C LYS A 47 -9.11 15.07 1.91
N ASN A 48 -9.36 14.40 3.03
CA ASN A 48 -8.49 13.37 3.59
C ASN A 48 -8.55 12.07 2.76
N CYS A 49 -7.55 11.21 2.88
CA CYS A 49 -7.56 9.86 2.34
C CYS A 49 -8.64 9.00 3.00
N TYR A 50 -9.23 8.07 2.27
CA TYR A 50 -10.12 7.06 2.85
C TYR A 50 -9.49 6.27 4.01
N LYS A 51 -8.17 6.23 4.12
CA LYS A 51 -7.46 5.71 5.29
C LYS A 51 -7.77 6.47 6.60
N GLY A 52 -8.48 7.59 6.54
CA GLY A 52 -9.10 8.25 7.67
C GLY A 52 -10.04 7.32 8.44
N TRP A 53 -10.63 6.31 7.79
CA TRP A 53 -11.41 5.24 8.43
C TRP A 53 -10.62 4.52 9.54
N TYR A 54 -9.30 4.44 9.38
CA TYR A 54 -8.36 3.85 10.33
C TYR A 54 -7.64 4.89 11.20
N GLY A 55 -8.09 6.14 11.22
CA GLY A 55 -7.52 7.22 12.02
C GLY A 55 -6.29 7.91 11.40
N ILE A 56 -6.07 7.73 10.09
CA ILE A 56 -4.94 8.36 9.41
C ILE A 56 -5.25 9.81 9.08
N ARG A 57 -4.36 10.70 9.50
CA ARG A 57 -4.33 12.11 9.13
C ARG A 57 -3.38 12.28 7.96
N SER A 58 -3.92 12.46 6.75
CA SER A 58 -3.14 12.36 5.50
C SER A 58 -1.98 13.35 5.41
N HIS A 59 -2.10 14.54 6.00
CA HIS A 59 -1.01 15.52 6.02
C HIS A 59 0.19 15.04 6.86
N ARG A 60 -0.01 14.11 7.80
CA ARG A 60 1.05 13.51 8.63
C ARG A 60 1.53 12.15 8.11
N CYS A 61 1.18 11.78 6.88
CA CYS A 61 1.57 10.49 6.29
C CYS A 61 2.94 10.57 5.63
N LEU A 62 3.85 9.69 6.03
CA LEU A 62 5.13 9.40 5.39
C LEU A 62 4.93 8.23 4.43
N GLN A 63 4.68 8.51 3.14
CA GLN A 63 4.56 7.46 2.12
C GLN A 63 5.96 7.08 1.61
N MET A 64 6.39 5.88 1.95
CA MET A 64 7.76 5.44 1.70
C MET A 64 7.85 4.01 1.17
N THR A 65 9.04 3.66 0.69
CA THR A 65 9.46 2.29 0.41
C THR A 65 10.91 2.05 0.86
N PRO A 66 11.21 0.91 1.48
CA PRO A 66 12.59 0.48 1.72
C PRO A 66 13.16 -0.35 0.56
N THR A 67 12.39 -0.59 -0.50
CA THR A 67 12.70 -1.52 -1.60
C THR A 67 12.35 -0.90 -2.96
N LEU A 68 12.82 0.33 -3.19
CA LEU A 68 12.58 1.05 -4.44
C LEU A 68 13.01 0.19 -5.64
N GLN A 69 12.03 -0.16 -6.49
CA GLN A 69 12.20 -1.00 -7.69
C GLN A 69 12.59 -2.47 -7.41
N TYR A 70 12.49 -2.95 -6.17
CA TYR A 70 12.64 -4.37 -5.85
C TYR A 70 11.25 -4.98 -5.63
N CYS A 71 10.81 -5.77 -6.60
CA CYS A 71 9.54 -6.49 -6.55
C CYS A 71 9.66 -7.78 -7.34
N ASN A 72 9.09 -8.84 -6.83
CA ASN A 72 9.04 -10.15 -7.47
C ASN A 72 7.79 -10.37 -8.34
N MET A 73 7.10 -9.28 -8.68
CA MET A 73 5.93 -9.29 -9.58
C MET A 73 6.01 -8.20 -10.64
N MET A 74 5.38 -8.46 -11.80
CA MET A 74 5.26 -7.56 -12.95
C MET A 74 3.78 -7.22 -13.24
N CYS A 75 3.01 -6.87 -12.20
CA CYS A 75 1.56 -6.70 -12.28
C CYS A 75 1.15 -5.74 -13.40
N ILE A 76 0.21 -6.16 -14.25
CA ILE A 76 -0.25 -5.36 -15.40
C ILE A 76 -0.94 -4.06 -14.98
N PHE A 77 -1.56 -4.02 -13.82
CA PHE A 77 -2.25 -2.86 -13.24
C PHE A 77 -1.32 -1.92 -12.46
N CYS A 78 -0.07 -2.30 -12.21
CA CYS A 78 0.86 -1.50 -11.42
C CYS A 78 1.22 -0.21 -12.14
N TRP A 79 1.03 0.93 -11.48
CA TRP A 79 1.34 2.24 -12.05
C TRP A 79 2.82 2.61 -12.02
N ARG A 80 3.66 1.75 -11.40
CA ARG A 80 5.10 1.89 -11.29
C ARG A 80 5.83 1.44 -12.54
N HIS A 81 7.07 1.90 -12.66
CA HIS A 81 8.01 1.37 -13.66
C HIS A 81 8.47 -0.02 -13.28
N HIS A 82 8.42 -0.97 -14.22
CA HIS A 82 8.90 -2.34 -14.03
C HIS A 82 10.28 -2.59 -14.65
N THR A 83 10.95 -1.57 -15.14
CA THR A 83 12.17 -1.69 -15.94
C THR A 83 13.34 -2.32 -15.19
N ILE A 84 13.31 -2.31 -13.86
CA ILE A 84 14.37 -2.86 -13.01
C ILE A 84 13.75 -3.67 -11.86
N ASN A 85 12.64 -4.38 -12.07
CA ASN A 85 12.15 -5.29 -11.05
C ASN A 85 13.18 -6.40 -10.83
N ARG A 86 13.59 -6.56 -9.58
CA ARG A 86 14.58 -7.54 -9.16
C ARG A 86 13.98 -8.44 -8.09
N VAL A 87 14.17 -9.72 -8.28
CA VAL A 87 13.75 -10.76 -7.33
C VAL A 87 14.79 -10.92 -6.22
N GLU A 88 16.06 -10.76 -6.61
CA GLU A 88 17.20 -10.92 -5.72
C GLU A 88 17.45 -9.63 -4.93
N GLY A 89 17.95 -9.80 -3.72
CA GLY A 89 18.27 -8.68 -2.84
C GLY A 89 19.30 -7.72 -3.44
N TYR A 90 19.46 -6.57 -2.80
CA TYR A 90 20.40 -5.56 -3.24
C TYR A 90 21.85 -6.04 -3.04
N ALA A 91 22.60 -6.24 -4.14
CA ALA A 91 23.95 -6.74 -4.11
C ALA A 91 24.97 -5.83 -3.37
N GLY A 92 24.64 -4.54 -3.21
CA GLY A 92 25.46 -3.54 -2.50
C GLY A 92 25.25 -3.49 -0.99
N GLY A 93 24.51 -4.45 -0.41
CA GLY A 93 24.12 -4.44 1.01
C GLY A 93 22.95 -3.48 1.27
N TRP A 94 22.20 -3.75 2.34
CA TRP A 94 21.02 -2.97 2.74
C TRP A 94 21.39 -1.86 3.71
N ASP A 95 20.80 -0.67 3.52
CA ASP A 95 20.97 0.45 4.45
C ASP A 95 20.24 0.13 5.77
N LYS A 96 20.74 0.69 6.90
CA LYS A 96 20.17 0.45 8.22
C LYS A 96 18.82 1.17 8.39
N PRO A 97 17.91 0.64 9.23
CA PRO A 97 16.61 1.25 9.49
C PRO A 97 16.68 2.70 9.96
N GLU A 98 17.67 3.05 10.80
CA GLU A 98 17.87 4.39 11.31
C GLU A 98 18.19 5.39 10.20
N ASP A 99 19.16 5.04 9.35
CA ASP A 99 19.58 5.87 8.22
C ASP A 99 18.43 6.10 7.23
N ILE A 100 17.64 5.03 7.00
CA ILE A 100 16.46 5.08 6.13
C ILE A 100 15.42 6.02 6.74
N LEU A 101 14.98 5.80 7.98
CA LEU A 101 13.88 6.55 8.57
C LEU A 101 14.22 8.02 8.74
N ASP A 102 15.43 8.34 9.20
CA ASP A 102 15.91 9.73 9.35
C ASP A 102 16.03 10.42 8.01
N GLY A 103 16.58 9.72 7.01
CA GLY A 103 16.66 10.21 5.65
C GLY A 103 15.29 10.50 5.03
N LEU A 104 14.32 9.59 5.20
CA LEU A 104 12.96 9.73 4.68
C LEU A 104 12.22 10.92 5.30
N ILE A 105 12.34 11.12 6.61
CA ILE A 105 11.74 12.25 7.32
C ILE A 105 12.37 13.57 6.83
N ARG A 106 13.69 13.63 6.72
CA ARG A 106 14.40 14.80 6.20
C ARG A 106 13.96 15.15 4.78
N GLU A 107 13.94 14.18 3.89
CA GLU A 107 13.55 14.38 2.49
C GLU A 107 12.07 14.75 2.34
N GLN A 108 11.18 14.21 3.18
CA GLN A 108 9.78 14.63 3.20
C GLN A 108 9.63 16.09 3.63
N ARG A 109 10.36 16.52 4.66
CA ARG A 109 10.36 17.93 5.09
C ARG A 109 10.82 18.87 3.97
N GLN A 110 11.84 18.48 3.22
CA GLN A 110 12.29 19.24 2.05
C GLN A 110 11.21 19.30 0.95
N LEU A 111 10.54 18.18 0.66
CA LEU A 111 9.43 18.19 -0.29
C LEU A 111 8.24 19.05 0.16
N LEU A 112 7.99 19.12 1.46
CA LEU A 112 6.93 19.94 2.05
C LEU A 112 7.28 21.43 2.03
N SER A 113 8.56 21.82 2.08
CA SER A 113 8.97 23.23 2.11
C SER A 113 8.39 24.07 0.98
N GLY A 114 8.20 23.47 -0.21
CA GLY A 114 7.56 24.13 -1.35
C GLY A 114 6.08 24.53 -1.14
N PHE A 115 5.44 24.05 -0.06
CA PHE A 115 4.08 24.45 0.30
C PHE A 115 4.04 25.70 1.19
N LYS A 116 5.16 26.07 1.82
CA LYS A 116 5.23 27.16 2.80
C LYS A 116 4.77 28.52 2.24
N GLY A 117 5.08 28.81 0.97
CA GLY A 117 4.72 30.06 0.31
C GLY A 117 3.32 30.07 -0.34
N ASN A 118 2.57 28.98 -0.31
CA ASN A 118 1.26 28.92 -0.95
C ASN A 118 0.17 29.45 0.00
N PRO A 119 -0.56 30.54 -0.36
CA PRO A 119 -1.59 31.13 0.52
C PRO A 119 -2.80 30.22 0.77
N ARG A 120 -3.00 29.16 -0.05
CA ARG A 120 -4.08 28.19 0.12
C ARG A 120 -3.74 27.11 1.14
N VAL A 121 -2.50 27.08 1.65
CA VAL A 121 -2.07 26.03 2.60
C VAL A 121 -2.40 26.46 4.02
N ASP A 122 -3.14 25.62 4.72
CA ASP A 122 -3.37 25.76 6.16
C ASP A 122 -2.04 25.64 6.92
N ARG A 123 -1.67 26.72 7.61
CA ARG A 123 -0.39 26.83 8.34
C ARG A 123 -0.27 25.80 9.45
N ARG A 124 -1.32 25.55 10.20
CA ARG A 124 -1.35 24.58 11.29
C ARG A 124 -1.14 23.16 10.75
N LEU A 125 -1.87 22.78 9.70
CA LEU A 125 -1.72 21.48 9.07
C LEU A 125 -0.33 21.31 8.42
N PHE A 126 0.24 22.40 7.90
CA PHE A 126 1.60 22.38 7.37
C PHE A 126 2.63 22.10 8.48
N GLU A 127 2.54 22.77 9.62
CA GLU A 127 3.42 22.55 10.77
C GLU A 127 3.29 21.10 11.29
N GLU A 128 2.06 20.61 11.42
CA GLU A 128 1.83 19.20 11.79
C GLU A 128 2.43 18.21 10.76
N ALA A 129 2.41 18.55 9.47
CA ALA A 129 2.95 17.70 8.41
C ALA A 129 4.48 17.56 8.46
N MET A 130 5.18 18.53 9.06
CA MET A 130 6.64 18.46 9.27
C MET A 130 7.04 17.36 10.26
N GLU A 131 6.08 16.86 11.05
CA GLU A 131 6.24 15.74 11.98
C GLU A 131 5.34 14.57 11.59
N PRO A 132 5.78 13.67 10.73
CA PRO A 132 4.98 12.53 10.29
C PRO A 132 4.65 11.61 11.48
N LYS A 133 3.41 11.11 11.50
CA LYS A 133 2.89 10.17 12.51
C LYS A 133 2.40 8.86 11.94
N HIS A 134 2.40 8.72 10.60
CA HIS A 134 1.91 7.53 9.93
C HIS A 134 2.90 7.10 8.86
N MET A 135 3.60 5.99 9.06
CA MET A 135 4.53 5.45 8.07
C MET A 135 3.79 4.45 7.15
N ALA A 136 3.56 4.83 5.92
CA ALA A 136 2.93 3.98 4.91
C ALA A 136 3.99 3.30 4.03
N ILE A 137 4.29 2.04 4.31
CA ILE A 137 5.25 1.21 3.59
C ILE A 137 4.54 0.60 2.37
N SER A 138 4.32 1.44 1.35
CA SER A 138 3.46 1.11 0.19
C SER A 138 3.79 1.88 -1.07
N LEU A 139 4.93 2.61 -1.09
CA LEU A 139 5.22 3.52 -2.19
C LEU A 139 5.62 2.79 -3.45
N ASP A 140 6.52 1.82 -3.37
CA ASP A 140 7.10 1.09 -4.52
C ASP A 140 7.69 -0.23 -4.04
N GLY A 141 7.90 -1.20 -4.96
CA GLY A 141 8.52 -2.48 -4.66
C GLY A 141 7.69 -3.39 -3.77
N GLU A 142 8.33 -4.42 -3.25
CA GLU A 142 7.76 -5.34 -2.25
C GLU A 142 8.53 -5.20 -0.94
N PRO A 143 7.93 -4.59 0.09
CA PRO A 143 8.66 -4.24 1.31
C PRO A 143 9.17 -5.43 2.11
N THR A 144 8.57 -6.61 1.97
CA THR A 144 9.02 -7.82 2.68
C THR A 144 10.35 -8.38 2.16
N ILE A 145 10.87 -7.84 1.05
CA ILE A 145 12.23 -8.14 0.57
C ILE A 145 13.29 -7.49 1.47
N TYR A 146 12.97 -6.36 2.12
CA TYR A 146 13.91 -5.68 3.00
C TYR A 146 14.23 -6.50 4.24
N PRO A 147 15.50 -6.89 4.49
CA PRO A 147 15.84 -7.83 5.56
C PRO A 147 15.63 -7.27 6.97
N TYR A 148 15.73 -5.96 7.15
CA TYR A 148 15.55 -5.29 8.45
C TYR A 148 14.16 -4.67 8.59
N LEU A 149 13.12 -5.28 7.98
CA LEU A 149 11.76 -4.74 8.02
C LEU A 149 11.20 -4.71 9.45
N ALA A 150 11.49 -5.74 10.25
CA ALA A 150 11.09 -5.81 11.65
C ALA A 150 11.67 -4.63 12.46
N ASP A 151 12.95 -4.36 12.30
CA ASP A 151 13.63 -3.27 13.00
C ASP A 151 13.11 -1.90 12.56
N LEU A 152 12.84 -1.73 11.28
CA LEU A 152 12.24 -0.49 10.73
C LEU A 152 10.85 -0.22 11.32
N ILE A 153 10.00 -1.26 11.45
CA ILE A 153 8.67 -1.14 12.06
C ILE A 153 8.78 -0.82 13.55
N LYS A 154 9.66 -1.50 14.29
CA LYS A 154 9.91 -1.20 15.71
C LYS A 154 10.42 0.22 15.91
N LEU A 155 11.38 0.65 15.11
CA LEU A 155 11.94 2.00 15.17
C LEU A 155 10.85 3.07 14.93
N ALA A 156 9.98 2.88 13.92
CA ALA A 156 8.86 3.78 13.67
C ALA A 156 7.88 3.79 14.86
N ARG A 157 7.54 2.62 15.42
CA ARG A 157 6.68 2.49 16.60
C ARG A 157 7.27 3.22 17.82
N ASN A 158 8.56 3.06 18.07
CA ASN A 158 9.27 3.72 19.18
C ASN A 158 9.29 5.26 19.03
N ARG A 159 9.19 5.76 17.80
CA ARG A 159 9.02 7.20 17.51
C ARG A 159 7.54 7.66 17.53
N GLY A 160 6.65 6.82 18.03
CA GLY A 160 5.21 7.12 18.15
C GLY A 160 4.49 7.19 16.80
N MET A 161 4.99 6.48 15.79
CA MET A 161 4.36 6.39 14.47
C MET A 161 3.51 5.13 14.36
N THR A 162 2.34 5.25 13.74
CA THR A 162 1.61 4.07 13.23
C THR A 162 2.22 3.59 11.92
N THR A 163 2.12 2.30 11.64
CA THR A 163 2.73 1.67 10.47
C THR A 163 1.69 0.95 9.62
N PHE A 164 1.78 1.13 8.30
CA PHE A 164 0.98 0.43 7.29
C PHE A 164 1.91 -0.39 6.41
N LEU A 165 1.91 -1.69 6.58
CA LEU A 165 2.62 -2.60 5.70
C LEU A 165 1.66 -3.09 4.62
N VAL A 166 1.98 -2.80 3.36
CA VAL A 166 1.25 -3.31 2.20
C VAL A 166 2.16 -4.23 1.41
N THR A 167 1.84 -5.51 1.42
CA THR A 167 2.62 -6.56 0.76
C THR A 167 1.81 -7.31 -0.28
N ASN A 168 2.50 -7.89 -1.25
CA ASN A 168 1.91 -8.84 -2.20
C ASN A 168 1.78 -10.26 -1.64
N GLY A 169 2.22 -10.50 -0.40
CA GLY A 169 2.08 -11.74 0.32
C GLY A 169 3.00 -12.88 -0.14
N THR A 170 4.02 -12.61 -0.93
CA THR A 170 4.90 -13.68 -1.44
C THR A 170 6.11 -13.99 -0.56
N ASN A 171 6.17 -13.42 0.64
CA ASN A 171 7.23 -13.72 1.61
C ASN A 171 6.63 -14.13 2.97
N PRO A 172 6.05 -15.33 3.10
CA PRO A 172 5.45 -15.80 4.34
C PRO A 172 6.46 -15.88 5.49
N ALA A 173 7.72 -16.21 5.22
CA ALA A 173 8.76 -16.26 6.23
C ALA A 173 8.99 -14.89 6.89
N ARG A 174 8.97 -13.79 6.09
CA ARG A 174 9.07 -12.44 6.65
C ARG A 174 7.86 -12.07 7.50
N LEU A 175 6.66 -12.53 7.12
CA LEU A 175 5.46 -12.29 7.93
C LEU A 175 5.53 -13.04 9.28
N LYS A 176 6.04 -14.27 9.31
CA LYS A 176 6.29 -14.99 10.58
C LYS A 176 7.31 -14.25 11.46
N GLU A 177 8.42 -13.82 10.88
CA GLU A 177 9.45 -13.05 11.59
C GLU A 177 8.90 -11.77 12.24
N LEU A 178 7.96 -11.06 11.57
CA LEU A 178 7.35 -9.86 12.15
C LEU A 178 6.56 -10.18 13.43
N ILE A 179 5.91 -11.34 13.50
CA ILE A 179 5.20 -11.80 14.70
C ILE A 179 6.23 -12.16 15.79
N GLU A 180 7.17 -13.04 15.47
CA GLU A 180 8.19 -13.54 16.38
C GLU A 180 9.08 -12.44 16.98
N ALA A 181 9.36 -11.41 16.17
CA ALA A 181 10.15 -10.26 16.57
C ALA A 181 9.36 -9.17 17.32
N ASP A 182 8.08 -9.36 17.63
CA ASP A 182 7.20 -8.30 18.18
C ASP A 182 7.18 -7.02 17.32
N ALA A 183 7.18 -7.20 16.02
CA ALA A 183 7.23 -6.14 15.01
C ALA A 183 5.96 -6.08 14.14
N GLU A 184 4.81 -6.49 14.70
CA GLU A 184 3.56 -6.37 13.98
C GLU A 184 3.29 -4.91 13.58
N PRO A 185 2.97 -4.61 12.30
CA PRO A 185 2.57 -3.26 11.89
C PRO A 185 1.21 -2.90 12.49
N THR A 186 0.89 -1.63 12.64
CA THR A 186 -0.45 -1.19 13.08
C THR A 186 -1.54 -1.69 12.13
N ASN A 187 -1.25 -1.71 10.83
CA ASN A 187 -2.14 -2.24 9.81
C ASN A 187 -1.34 -3.14 8.85
N LEU A 188 -1.75 -4.40 8.75
CA LEU A 188 -1.21 -5.36 7.80
C LEU A 188 -2.15 -5.47 6.60
N TYR A 189 -1.65 -5.17 5.42
CA TYR A 189 -2.36 -5.36 4.16
C TYR A 189 -1.72 -6.46 3.34
N ILE A 190 -2.48 -7.54 3.08
CA ILE A 190 -2.10 -8.51 2.05
C ILE A 190 -2.97 -8.26 0.82
N SER A 191 -2.32 -8.06 -0.32
CA SER A 191 -3.02 -7.83 -1.59
C SER A 191 -3.37 -9.16 -2.24
N LEU A 192 -4.65 -9.39 -2.48
CA LEU A 192 -5.17 -10.56 -3.18
C LEU A 192 -5.65 -10.12 -4.58
N TYR A 193 -4.92 -10.56 -5.61
CA TYR A 193 -5.08 -10.04 -6.96
C TYR A 193 -5.95 -10.90 -7.87
N GLY A 194 -6.39 -12.07 -7.43
CA GLY A 194 -7.25 -12.95 -8.19
C GLY A 194 -7.87 -14.04 -7.34
N PRO A 195 -8.98 -14.64 -7.79
CA PRO A 195 -9.68 -15.69 -7.05
C PRO A 195 -9.01 -17.07 -7.17
N ASP A 196 -8.06 -17.20 -8.09
CA ASP A 196 -7.36 -18.45 -8.41
C ASP A 196 -5.96 -18.19 -9.01
N ILE A 197 -5.17 -19.26 -9.10
CA ILE A 197 -3.79 -19.23 -9.62
C ILE A 197 -3.72 -18.74 -11.07
N ALA A 198 -4.69 -19.07 -11.91
CA ALA A 198 -4.69 -18.67 -13.32
C ALA A 198 -4.86 -17.14 -13.45
N THR A 199 -5.81 -16.57 -12.72
CA THR A 199 -6.02 -15.12 -12.66
C THR A 199 -4.82 -14.42 -12.00
N HIS A 200 -4.28 -14.98 -10.92
CA HIS A 200 -3.08 -14.46 -10.25
C HIS A 200 -1.90 -14.37 -11.25
N LYS A 201 -1.60 -15.44 -11.96
CA LYS A 201 -0.52 -15.47 -12.95
C LYS A 201 -0.75 -14.48 -14.09
N ALA A 202 -1.98 -14.39 -14.60
CA ALA A 202 -2.32 -13.50 -15.69
C ALA A 202 -2.14 -12.01 -15.32
N ILE A 203 -2.54 -11.62 -14.10
CA ILE A 203 -2.55 -10.21 -13.70
C ILE A 203 -1.29 -9.77 -12.98
N CYS A 204 -0.65 -10.64 -12.18
CA CYS A 204 0.55 -10.32 -11.40
C CYS A 204 1.85 -10.59 -12.17
N ARG A 205 1.86 -11.52 -13.12
CA ARG A 205 3.05 -11.92 -13.88
C ARG A 205 4.26 -12.14 -12.94
N PRO A 206 4.17 -13.10 -12.00
CA PRO A 206 5.18 -13.29 -10.99
C PRO A 206 6.52 -13.71 -11.60
N LEU A 207 7.61 -13.24 -11.01
CA LEU A 207 8.99 -13.60 -11.38
C LEU A 207 9.49 -14.83 -10.59
N ILE A 208 8.72 -15.29 -9.61
CA ILE A 208 8.97 -16.50 -8.82
C ILE A 208 7.90 -17.54 -9.12
N PRO A 209 8.25 -18.81 -9.27
CA PRO A 209 7.32 -19.85 -9.73
C PRO A 209 6.23 -20.19 -8.69
N ASP A 210 6.55 -20.14 -7.41
CA ASP A 210 5.73 -20.52 -6.25
C ASP A 210 4.99 -19.34 -5.59
N SER A 211 4.75 -18.27 -6.35
CA SER A 211 4.14 -17.04 -5.82
C SER A 211 2.73 -17.24 -5.27
N TRP A 212 1.95 -18.15 -5.86
CA TRP A 212 0.60 -18.46 -5.41
C TRP A 212 0.61 -19.25 -4.10
N GLU A 213 1.45 -20.26 -4.03
CA GLU A 213 1.63 -21.11 -2.85
C GLU A 213 2.09 -20.28 -1.64
N ARG A 214 3.05 -19.38 -1.86
CA ARG A 214 3.52 -18.42 -0.84
C ARG A 214 2.42 -17.45 -0.41
N LEU A 215 1.61 -16.96 -1.34
CA LEU A 215 0.47 -16.11 -1.01
C LEU A 215 -0.53 -16.88 -0.14
N MET A 216 -0.84 -18.15 -0.49
CA MET A 216 -1.74 -18.98 0.31
C MET A 216 -1.21 -19.23 1.73
N GLU A 217 0.09 -19.42 1.89
CA GLU A 217 0.72 -19.52 3.21
C GLU A 217 0.62 -18.20 3.98
N SER A 218 0.88 -17.07 3.34
CA SER A 218 0.75 -15.73 3.94
C SER A 218 -0.68 -15.42 4.40
N LEU A 219 -1.70 -15.85 3.63
CA LEU A 219 -3.10 -15.71 4.05
C LEU A 219 -3.40 -16.53 5.32
N LYS A 220 -2.83 -17.73 5.45
CA LYS A 220 -2.98 -18.54 6.68
C LYS A 220 -2.30 -17.86 7.89
N ILE A 221 -1.09 -17.34 7.70
CA ILE A 221 -0.32 -16.64 8.75
C ILE A 221 -1.04 -15.37 9.22
N MET A 222 -1.83 -14.71 8.36
CA MET A 222 -2.54 -13.49 8.72
C MET A 222 -3.39 -13.64 9.99
N LYS A 223 -3.94 -14.83 10.27
CA LYS A 223 -4.73 -15.10 11.48
C LYS A 223 -3.92 -14.92 12.76
N ASP A 224 -2.63 -15.20 12.72
CA ASP A 224 -1.75 -15.19 13.88
C ASP A 224 -1.39 -13.76 14.34
N TYR A 225 -1.67 -12.76 13.52
CA TYR A 225 -1.48 -11.35 13.85
C TYR A 225 -2.53 -10.89 14.86
N GLN A 226 -2.09 -10.51 16.06
CA GLN A 226 -2.97 -10.14 17.17
C GLN A 226 -3.08 -8.63 17.41
N ARG A 227 -2.04 -7.86 17.04
CA ARG A 227 -1.98 -6.41 17.29
C ARG A 227 -2.26 -5.58 16.04
N SER A 228 -2.16 -6.19 14.88
CA SER A 228 -2.44 -5.54 13.59
C SER A 228 -3.93 -5.50 13.27
N ARG A 229 -4.42 -4.41 12.66
CA ARG A 229 -5.61 -4.49 11.82
C ARG A 229 -5.25 -5.25 10.55
N LYS A 230 -5.94 -6.35 10.34
CA LYS A 230 -5.74 -7.26 9.20
C LYS A 230 -6.65 -6.84 8.05
N VAL A 231 -6.06 -6.51 6.92
CA VAL A 231 -6.82 -6.05 5.74
C VAL A 231 -6.43 -6.87 4.51
N ILE A 232 -7.39 -7.51 3.89
CA ILE A 232 -7.24 -8.03 2.53
C ILE A 232 -7.60 -6.92 1.55
N ARG A 233 -6.69 -6.64 0.62
CA ARG A 233 -6.96 -5.71 -0.47
C ARG A 233 -7.16 -6.44 -1.78
N LEU A 234 -8.38 -6.37 -2.31
CA LEU A 234 -8.72 -6.83 -3.65
C LEU A 234 -8.47 -5.69 -4.65
N ILE A 235 -7.69 -5.96 -5.68
CA ILE A 235 -7.55 -5.01 -6.80
C ILE A 235 -8.56 -5.40 -7.88
N MET A 236 -9.53 -4.51 -8.09
CA MET A 236 -10.65 -4.72 -8.99
C MET A 236 -10.28 -4.19 -10.38
N VAL A 237 -10.07 -5.11 -11.33
CA VAL A 237 -9.73 -4.83 -12.74
C VAL A 237 -10.80 -5.47 -13.62
N LYS A 238 -11.55 -4.67 -14.35
CA LYS A 238 -12.62 -5.15 -15.24
C LYS A 238 -12.07 -6.07 -16.32
N GLY A 239 -12.75 -7.18 -16.53
CA GLY A 239 -12.31 -8.23 -17.45
C GLY A 239 -11.29 -9.22 -16.84
N TYR A 240 -10.79 -9.00 -15.61
CA TYR A 240 -9.83 -9.87 -14.97
C TYR A 240 -10.26 -10.38 -13.60
N THR A 241 -10.53 -9.48 -12.64
CA THR A 241 -10.71 -9.81 -11.22
C THR A 241 -12.11 -9.66 -10.69
N ILE A 242 -13.02 -8.98 -11.44
CA ILE A 242 -14.42 -8.82 -11.05
C ILE A 242 -15.22 -10.03 -11.53
N LYS A 243 -14.97 -11.17 -10.87
CA LYS A 243 -15.60 -12.46 -11.19
C LYS A 243 -15.48 -13.41 -10.01
N GLU A 244 -16.31 -14.46 -9.97
CA GLU A 244 -16.21 -15.60 -9.06
C GLU A 244 -16.06 -15.21 -7.56
N PRO A 245 -16.96 -14.38 -6.98
CA PRO A 245 -16.86 -13.95 -5.59
C PRO A 245 -16.84 -15.11 -4.61
N GLU A 246 -17.38 -16.27 -4.96
CA GLU A 246 -17.39 -17.50 -4.17
C GLU A 246 -15.95 -18.03 -3.94
N LYS A 247 -15.07 -17.89 -4.93
CA LYS A 247 -13.65 -18.27 -4.78
C LYS A 247 -12.91 -17.27 -3.88
N TYR A 248 -13.15 -15.96 -4.03
CA TYR A 248 -12.61 -14.96 -3.10
C TYR A 248 -13.08 -15.21 -1.67
N ALA A 249 -14.36 -15.56 -1.48
CA ALA A 249 -14.91 -15.85 -0.16
C ALA A 249 -14.14 -16.99 0.55
N LYS A 250 -13.74 -18.04 -0.17
CA LYS A 250 -12.91 -19.12 0.40
C LYS A 250 -11.55 -18.61 0.87
N LEU A 251 -10.89 -17.76 0.07
CA LEU A 251 -9.57 -17.21 0.39
C LEU A 251 -9.63 -16.20 1.54
N ILE A 252 -10.70 -15.41 1.61
CA ILE A 252 -10.90 -14.44 2.70
C ILE A 252 -11.18 -15.19 4.02
N ARG A 253 -11.99 -16.25 4.03
CA ARG A 253 -12.19 -17.09 5.22
C ARG A 253 -10.90 -17.77 5.69
N LEU A 254 -10.00 -18.12 4.76
CA LEU A 254 -8.68 -18.66 5.09
C LEU A 254 -7.83 -17.65 5.84
N ALA A 255 -7.91 -16.38 5.50
CA ALA A 255 -7.11 -15.29 6.08
C ALA A 255 -7.76 -14.68 7.33
N ASP A 256 -9.08 -14.77 7.46
CA ASP A 256 -9.90 -14.18 8.53
C ASP A 256 -9.49 -12.72 8.85
N PRO A 257 -9.58 -11.81 7.86
CA PRO A 257 -9.20 -10.42 8.06
C PRO A 257 -10.27 -9.65 8.84
N ASP A 258 -9.87 -8.52 9.45
CA ASP A 258 -10.81 -7.58 10.05
C ASP A 258 -11.61 -6.81 8.98
N PHE A 259 -10.96 -6.53 7.84
CA PHE A 259 -11.52 -5.72 6.76
C PHE A 259 -11.13 -6.27 5.39
N VAL A 260 -12.01 -6.04 4.41
CA VAL A 260 -11.72 -6.27 2.99
C VAL A 260 -11.92 -4.94 2.23
N GLU A 261 -10.85 -4.42 1.63
CA GLU A 261 -10.89 -3.26 0.75
C GLU A 261 -10.96 -3.70 -0.72
N LEU A 262 -12.05 -3.38 -1.40
CA LEU A 262 -12.18 -3.59 -2.84
C LEU A 262 -11.75 -2.30 -3.55
N LYS A 263 -10.53 -2.28 -4.07
CA LYS A 263 -9.91 -1.09 -4.65
C LYS A 263 -9.91 -1.16 -6.17
N GLY A 264 -10.64 -0.26 -6.82
CA GLY A 264 -10.66 -0.16 -8.29
C GLY A 264 -9.29 0.17 -8.87
N TYR A 265 -8.94 -0.51 -9.94
CA TYR A 265 -7.83 -0.12 -10.80
C TYR A 265 -8.01 1.33 -11.27
N MET A 266 -6.93 2.07 -11.26
CA MET A 266 -6.87 3.44 -11.78
C MET A 266 -5.95 3.46 -12.99
N HIS A 267 -6.46 3.95 -14.12
CA HIS A 267 -5.71 4.05 -15.38
C HIS A 267 -4.72 5.21 -15.34
N VAL A 268 -3.61 5.02 -14.61
CA VAL A 268 -2.59 6.04 -14.35
C VAL A 268 -1.17 5.45 -14.46
N GLY A 269 -0.19 6.31 -14.72
CA GLY A 269 1.22 5.94 -14.78
C GLY A 269 1.51 4.87 -15.84
N GLU A 270 2.45 3.99 -15.56
CA GLU A 270 2.91 2.95 -16.50
C GLU A 270 1.86 1.86 -16.80
N SER A 271 0.83 1.73 -15.96
CA SER A 271 -0.26 0.78 -16.22
C SER A 271 -1.03 1.10 -17.51
N GLN A 272 -1.04 2.37 -17.93
CA GLN A 272 -1.67 2.83 -19.18
C GLN A 272 -1.08 2.18 -20.44
N LYS A 273 0.16 1.70 -20.34
CA LYS A 273 0.84 0.99 -21.43
C LYS A 273 0.46 -0.51 -21.50
N ARG A 274 -0.18 -1.04 -20.45
CA ARG A 274 -0.48 -2.47 -20.29
C ARG A 274 -1.96 -2.78 -20.24
N LEU A 275 -2.77 -1.83 -19.81
CA LEU A 275 -4.23 -1.96 -19.72
C LEU A 275 -4.90 -0.77 -20.42
N LYS A 276 -6.05 -1.02 -21.03
CA LYS A 276 -6.91 0.03 -21.55
C LYS A 276 -7.70 0.71 -20.43
N ARG A 277 -8.25 1.89 -20.71
CA ARG A 277 -9.05 2.66 -19.75
C ARG A 277 -10.33 1.93 -19.33
N GLU A 278 -10.90 1.14 -20.22
CA GLU A 278 -12.10 0.34 -20.01
C GLU A 278 -11.91 -0.77 -18.96
N ALA A 279 -10.65 -1.13 -18.64
CA ALA A 279 -10.33 -2.04 -17.53
C ALA A 279 -10.54 -1.41 -16.14
N MET A 280 -10.78 -0.08 -16.09
CA MET A 280 -11.08 0.64 -14.87
C MET A 280 -12.56 0.49 -14.52
N PRO A 281 -12.91 -0.17 -13.38
CA PRO A 281 -14.31 -0.33 -13.00
C PRO A 281 -14.92 0.98 -12.51
N SER A 282 -16.25 1.13 -12.63
CA SER A 282 -17.01 2.14 -11.91
C SER A 282 -17.07 1.81 -10.41
N LEU A 283 -17.44 2.79 -9.58
CA LEU A 283 -17.66 2.51 -8.16
C LEU A 283 -18.88 1.60 -7.96
N ASP A 284 -19.91 1.74 -8.79
CA ASP A 284 -21.11 0.89 -8.73
C ASP A 284 -20.80 -0.58 -9.04
N GLU A 285 -19.93 -0.85 -10.02
CA GLU A 285 -19.45 -2.22 -10.29
C GLU A 285 -18.68 -2.80 -9.10
N ILE A 286 -17.88 -1.97 -8.41
CA ILE A 286 -17.15 -2.38 -7.20
C ILE A 286 -18.12 -2.64 -6.05
N ARG A 287 -19.11 -1.74 -5.85
CA ARG A 287 -20.14 -1.85 -4.80
C ARG A 287 -20.95 -3.13 -4.97
N ALA A 288 -21.49 -3.38 -6.16
CA ALA A 288 -22.27 -4.57 -6.44
C ALA A 288 -21.50 -5.87 -6.19
N PHE A 289 -20.20 -5.89 -6.55
CA PHE A 289 -19.34 -7.03 -6.24
C PHE A 289 -19.05 -7.13 -4.73
N ALA A 290 -18.84 -6.01 -4.04
CA ALA A 290 -18.59 -5.98 -2.61
C ALA A 290 -19.81 -6.49 -1.81
N GLU A 291 -21.01 -6.06 -2.15
CA GLU A 291 -22.27 -6.50 -1.51
C GLU A 291 -22.46 -8.01 -1.65
N LYS A 292 -22.26 -8.54 -2.87
CA LYS A 292 -22.33 -9.99 -3.12
C LYS A 292 -21.26 -10.73 -2.30
N LEU A 293 -20.03 -10.26 -2.29
CA LEU A 293 -18.94 -10.87 -1.54
C LEU A 293 -19.19 -10.79 -0.02
N GLY A 294 -19.66 -9.64 0.48
CA GLY A 294 -20.02 -9.42 1.88
C GLY A 294 -21.06 -10.43 2.36
N SER A 295 -22.13 -10.62 1.59
CA SER A 295 -23.15 -11.64 1.88
C SER A 295 -22.59 -13.05 1.95
N LEU A 296 -21.62 -13.39 1.09
CA LEU A 296 -20.99 -14.72 1.08
C LEU A 296 -20.10 -14.97 2.30
N ILE A 297 -19.44 -13.93 2.84
CA ILE A 297 -18.49 -14.09 3.95
C ILE A 297 -19.06 -13.63 5.31
N GLY A 298 -20.26 -13.06 5.34
CA GLY A 298 -20.87 -12.51 6.56
C GLY A 298 -20.25 -11.18 7.01
N TYR A 299 -19.70 -10.38 6.08
CA TYR A 299 -19.13 -9.07 6.36
C TYR A 299 -20.09 -7.96 5.95
N GLU A 300 -20.12 -6.90 6.75
CA GLU A 300 -20.96 -5.74 6.48
C GLU A 300 -20.29 -4.74 5.54
N TYR A 301 -21.08 -4.16 4.64
CA TYR A 301 -20.64 -3.03 3.81
C TYR A 301 -20.69 -1.75 4.64
N LEU A 302 -19.52 -1.19 5.00
CA LEU A 302 -19.43 -0.04 5.89
C LEU A 302 -19.29 1.30 5.18
N ALA A 303 -18.54 1.36 4.10
CA ALA A 303 -18.21 2.63 3.48
C ALA A 303 -17.68 2.49 2.05
N GLU A 304 -17.69 3.61 1.35
CA GLU A 304 -17.02 3.77 0.07
C GLU A 304 -16.38 5.14 -0.06
N ASP A 305 -15.38 5.26 -0.91
CA ASP A 305 -14.76 6.55 -1.26
C ASP A 305 -14.71 6.69 -2.79
N TYR A 306 -15.54 7.58 -3.31
CA TYR A 306 -15.67 7.79 -4.76
C TYR A 306 -14.36 8.22 -5.42
N PRO A 307 -13.60 9.22 -4.90
CA PRO A 307 -12.35 9.64 -5.53
C PRO A 307 -11.29 8.55 -5.55
N SER A 308 -11.28 7.67 -4.54
CA SER A 308 -10.34 6.55 -4.46
C SER A 308 -10.87 5.28 -5.12
N ARG A 309 -12.14 5.23 -5.51
CA ARG A 309 -12.82 4.02 -6.02
C ARG A 309 -12.55 2.81 -5.14
N VAL A 310 -12.96 2.92 -3.89
CA VAL A 310 -12.80 1.86 -2.90
C VAL A 310 -14.09 1.63 -2.14
N SER A 311 -14.43 0.36 -1.91
CA SER A 311 -15.49 -0.09 -1.01
C SER A 311 -14.86 -0.87 0.14
N LEU A 312 -15.46 -0.75 1.32
CA LEU A 312 -15.01 -1.38 2.56
C LEU A 312 -16.03 -2.38 3.08
N LEU A 313 -15.61 -3.63 3.22
CA LEU A 313 -16.31 -4.64 4.00
C LEU A 313 -15.62 -4.84 5.35
N ALA A 314 -16.40 -5.02 6.40
CA ALA A 314 -15.89 -5.22 7.75
C ALA A 314 -16.46 -6.50 8.37
N ASN A 315 -15.61 -7.22 9.07
CA ASN A 315 -16.00 -8.35 9.90
C ASN A 315 -16.68 -7.85 11.17
N PRO A 316 -17.99 -8.13 11.40
CA PRO A 316 -18.68 -7.68 12.61
C PRO A 316 -18.09 -8.25 13.91
N SER A 317 -17.38 -9.37 13.83
CA SER A 317 -16.69 -10.00 14.96
C SER A 317 -15.30 -9.43 15.23
N SER A 318 -14.81 -8.51 14.41
CA SER A 318 -13.51 -7.87 14.61
C SER A 318 -13.53 -6.94 15.82
N LYS A 319 -12.50 -7.02 16.65
CA LYS A 319 -12.30 -6.07 17.77
C LYS A 319 -12.13 -4.60 17.33
N TYR A 320 -11.89 -4.36 16.05
CA TYR A 320 -11.74 -3.04 15.45
C TYR A 320 -13.03 -2.53 14.77
N TYR A 321 -14.08 -3.35 14.70
CA TYR A 321 -15.30 -3.05 13.97
C TYR A 321 -15.96 -1.76 14.44
N ASP A 322 -16.28 -1.65 15.73
CA ASP A 322 -16.98 -0.48 16.28
C ASP A 322 -16.15 0.81 16.18
N GLU A 323 -14.85 0.73 16.44
CA GLU A 323 -13.94 1.87 16.30
C GLU A 323 -13.98 2.43 14.87
N VAL A 324 -13.86 1.58 13.86
CA VAL A 324 -13.86 1.98 12.45
C VAL A 324 -15.22 2.50 12.03
N ARG A 325 -16.30 1.83 12.40
CA ARG A 325 -17.69 2.26 12.13
C ARG A 325 -17.97 3.66 12.68
N MET A 326 -17.63 3.91 13.95
CA MET A 326 -17.81 5.23 14.56
C MET A 326 -16.96 6.32 13.88
N ARG A 327 -15.75 6.01 13.45
CA ARG A 327 -14.92 6.97 12.69
C ARG A 327 -15.51 7.32 11.34
N ILE A 328 -16.06 6.33 10.63
CA ILE A 328 -16.74 6.54 9.36
C ILE A 328 -17.93 7.47 9.53
N ALA A 329 -18.78 7.23 10.54
CA ALA A 329 -19.93 8.08 10.83
C ALA A 329 -19.51 9.55 11.07
N ARG A 330 -18.52 9.79 11.93
CA ARG A 330 -18.00 11.15 12.20
C ARG A 330 -17.43 11.85 10.96
N LEU A 331 -16.80 11.09 10.05
CA LEU A 331 -16.25 11.66 8.80
C LEU A 331 -17.36 12.03 7.83
N SER A 332 -18.47 11.30 7.81
CA SER A 332 -19.65 11.61 7.01
C SER A 332 -20.35 12.87 7.51
N ASP A 333 -20.57 12.99 8.83
CA ASP A 333 -21.19 14.17 9.46
C ASP A 333 -20.39 15.46 9.19
N SER A 334 -19.06 15.39 9.27
CA SER A 334 -18.18 16.53 9.01
C SER A 334 -18.18 17.00 7.55
N GLN A 335 -18.52 16.12 6.60
CA GLN A 335 -18.63 16.46 5.18
C GLN A 335 -20.01 17.03 4.80
N SER A 336 -21.04 16.73 5.58
CA SER A 336 -22.40 17.26 5.38
C SER A 336 -22.54 18.68 5.92
N ALA A 337 -21.67 19.08 6.86
CA ALA A 337 -21.67 20.37 7.53
C ALA A 337 -20.76 21.44 6.86
N SER A 338 -20.04 21.08 5.80
CA SER A 338 -19.15 21.95 5.03
C SER A 338 -19.66 22.20 3.61
#